data_4a7cb0b5087c26c084e528261ef4b45d
#
_entry.id   4a7cb0b5087c26c084e528261ef4b45d
#
_cell.length_a   1.000
_cell.length_b   1.000
_cell.length_c   1.000
_cell.angle_alpha   90.00
_cell.angle_beta   90.00
_cell.angle_gamma   90.00
#
_symmetry.space_group_name_H-M   'P 1'
#
loop_
_entity.id
_entity.type
_entity.pdbx_description
1 polymer ?
#
loop_
_entity_poly.entity_id
_entity_poly.type
_entity_poly.pdbx_seq_one_letter_code
_entity_poly.pdbx_strand_id
1 'polypeptide(L)'
;MPSRTLASMSMSTNSNGNGESIQTKKIGVIGGGAAGLATARAFLRENELNQNTQYYVTVLESRDSIGGIWKYEDQTKTEKNRPMYRNLRTNLPKELMAYRELPWGSDGEASYVTHKDVLEYLEAYANKFDLLKCISFGSSVKQLTVLDDEQISLEWTTNTGENGNVETHKETFDNVCVCNGHYARPAIPRLEGLDTFHGNIIHAIEYDNAQPYAGKTVLCVGAKPSGLDISREIGLVAKHVYLSDSACDKMQTFGNVTLMPRMQSVDENGGVHFSSPRSAEEHVADDIDAIVFCSGYDYDFPFINDESNLELQFTPGERRVQPLYEQTWHARCPSVSFIGIPHSIVPFPLCEIQAATVVSQTRQQMNGIRLPCLSDRLAAASEDAASGGPNGARVQETHNLASHQWDFCRKLAKIGGDYDDEMEKFIATNKAIYDRSGKERKSMIPGGDDVYRETRFRRDDENQSYEILYSKTGTKSTV
;
A
#
# COMPACT_ATOMS: atom_id res chain seq x y z
N MET A 1 9.81 -13.08 26.51
CA MET A 1 9.16 -14.39 26.26
C MET A 1 10.18 -15.28 25.58
N PRO A 2 10.31 -16.59 25.90
CA PRO A 2 11.36 -17.42 25.33
C PRO A 2 11.13 -17.64 23.85
N SER A 3 12.20 -17.53 23.05
CA SER A 3 12.27 -17.83 21.63
C SER A 3 11.82 -19.28 21.38
N ARG A 4 10.72 -19.46 20.66
CA ARG A 4 10.35 -20.77 20.14
C ARG A 4 11.21 -21.07 18.91
N THR A 5 12.12 -22.00 19.05
CA THR A 5 12.86 -22.61 17.96
C THR A 5 11.85 -23.28 17.02
N LEU A 6 11.80 -22.86 15.76
CA LEU A 6 11.05 -23.55 14.71
C LEU A 6 11.69 -24.93 14.51
N ALA A 7 11.03 -25.96 15.03
CA ALA A 7 11.47 -27.34 14.84
C ALA A 7 11.30 -27.71 13.37
N SER A 8 12.35 -28.23 12.75
CA SER A 8 12.32 -28.84 11.42
C SER A 8 11.31 -29.98 11.42
N MET A 9 10.12 -29.74 10.86
CA MET A 9 9.12 -30.81 10.68
C MET A 9 9.53 -31.71 9.50
N SER A 10 9.89 -32.93 9.77
CA SER A 10 10.02 -33.97 8.77
C SER A 10 8.65 -34.21 8.14
N MET A 11 8.58 -34.25 6.80
CA MET A 11 7.36 -34.54 6.04
C MET A 11 6.94 -35.98 6.35
N SER A 12 5.92 -36.14 7.21
CA SER A 12 5.15 -37.37 7.30
C SER A 12 3.99 -37.30 6.31
N THR A 13 3.75 -38.36 5.55
CA THR A 13 2.55 -38.52 4.71
C THR A 13 1.32 -38.55 5.60
N ASN A 14 0.65 -37.40 5.77
CA ASN A 14 -0.63 -37.31 6.44
C ASN A 14 -1.71 -37.81 5.47
N SER A 15 -2.65 -38.65 5.93
CA SER A 15 -3.85 -39.01 5.18
C SER A 15 -5.07 -38.39 5.82
N ASN A 16 -6.06 -37.98 5.00
CA ASN A 16 -7.37 -37.57 5.47
C ASN A 16 -8.16 -38.76 6.03
N GLY A 17 -9.35 -38.50 6.64
CA GLY A 17 -10.21 -39.56 7.20
C GLY A 17 -10.65 -40.65 6.19
N ASN A 18 -10.43 -40.45 4.89
CA ASN A 18 -10.72 -41.40 3.80
C ASN A 18 -9.49 -42.14 3.29
N GLY A 19 -8.31 -41.95 3.88
CA GLY A 19 -7.06 -42.58 3.47
C GLY A 19 -6.35 -41.95 2.26
N GLU A 20 -6.81 -40.81 1.78
CA GLU A 20 -6.16 -40.05 0.71
C GLU A 20 -4.99 -39.22 1.26
N SER A 21 -3.89 -39.12 0.50
CA SER A 21 -2.74 -38.33 0.91
C SER A 21 -3.07 -36.83 0.90
N ILE A 22 -2.83 -36.14 2.02
CA ILE A 22 -2.95 -34.68 2.12
C ILE A 22 -1.77 -34.07 1.37
N GLN A 23 -2.07 -33.20 0.41
CA GLN A 23 -1.04 -32.41 -0.27
C GLN A 23 -0.63 -31.23 0.61
N THR A 24 0.66 -31.06 0.82
CA THR A 24 1.21 -30.02 1.69
C THR A 24 2.03 -29.02 0.90
N LYS A 25 1.94 -27.74 1.28
CA LYS A 25 2.79 -26.67 0.73
C LYS A 25 3.25 -25.70 1.81
N LYS A 26 4.50 -25.28 1.72
CA LYS A 26 5.08 -24.22 2.54
C LYS A 26 4.93 -22.87 1.85
N ILE A 27 4.35 -21.91 2.54
CA ILE A 27 4.07 -20.56 2.04
C ILE A 27 4.87 -19.54 2.85
N GLY A 28 5.77 -18.82 2.16
CA GLY A 28 6.44 -17.67 2.73
C GLY A 28 5.67 -16.38 2.44
N VAL A 29 5.48 -15.54 3.45
CA VAL A 29 4.88 -14.21 3.31
C VAL A 29 5.85 -13.17 3.83
N ILE A 30 6.25 -12.21 3.01
CA ILE A 30 7.21 -11.16 3.38
C ILE A 30 6.46 -9.91 3.79
N GLY A 31 6.40 -9.63 5.09
CA GLY A 31 5.75 -8.46 5.69
C GLY A 31 4.44 -8.78 6.41
N GLY A 32 4.25 -8.26 7.64
CA GLY A 32 3.09 -8.41 8.52
C GLY A 32 2.16 -7.19 8.54
N GLY A 33 2.12 -6.41 7.43
CA GLY A 33 1.16 -5.33 7.22
C GLY A 33 -0.19 -5.84 6.74
N ALA A 34 -1.07 -4.93 6.32
CA ALA A 34 -2.42 -5.29 5.85
C ALA A 34 -2.40 -6.36 4.74
N ALA A 35 -1.53 -6.25 3.75
CA ALA A 35 -1.40 -7.23 2.66
C ALA A 35 -0.99 -8.62 3.18
N GLY A 36 0.01 -8.67 4.08
CA GLY A 36 0.49 -9.94 4.65
C GLY A 36 -0.52 -10.61 5.54
N LEU A 37 -1.26 -9.86 6.37
CA LEU A 37 -2.34 -10.40 7.20
C LEU A 37 -3.47 -10.98 6.35
N ALA A 38 -3.90 -10.27 5.29
CA ALA A 38 -4.88 -10.79 4.35
C ALA A 38 -4.40 -12.07 3.67
N THR A 39 -3.12 -12.12 3.26
CA THR A 39 -2.52 -13.28 2.61
C THR A 39 -2.46 -14.48 3.55
N ALA A 40 -1.96 -14.28 4.78
CA ALA A 40 -1.93 -15.34 5.78
C ALA A 40 -3.33 -15.91 6.06
N ARG A 41 -4.32 -15.01 6.25
CA ARG A 41 -5.71 -15.43 6.47
C ARG A 41 -6.26 -16.22 5.29
N ALA A 42 -6.01 -15.80 4.07
CA ALA A 42 -6.52 -16.49 2.89
C ALA A 42 -6.02 -17.95 2.81
N PHE A 43 -4.74 -18.21 3.05
CA PHE A 43 -4.19 -19.58 3.09
C PHE A 43 -4.70 -20.39 4.28
N LEU A 44 -4.78 -19.79 5.47
CA LEU A 44 -5.30 -20.50 6.66
C LEU A 44 -6.79 -20.81 6.53
N ARG A 45 -7.57 -19.92 5.91
CA ARG A 45 -8.98 -20.18 5.59
C ARG A 45 -9.14 -21.37 4.64
N GLU A 46 -8.25 -21.50 3.66
CA GLU A 46 -8.28 -22.66 2.74
C GLU A 46 -8.04 -23.98 3.50
N ASN A 47 -7.18 -23.99 4.53
CA ASN A 47 -7.00 -25.16 5.41
C ASN A 47 -8.28 -25.50 6.17
N GLU A 48 -9.10 -24.51 6.53
CA GLU A 48 -10.38 -24.72 7.20
C GLU A 48 -11.44 -25.34 6.26
N LEU A 49 -11.40 -24.96 4.98
CA LEU A 49 -12.39 -25.32 3.98
C LEU A 49 -12.04 -26.61 3.21
N ASN A 50 -10.76 -26.95 3.09
CA ASN A 50 -10.28 -28.03 2.23
C ASN A 50 -9.42 -29.03 3.02
N GLN A 51 -9.95 -30.22 3.26
CA GLN A 51 -9.26 -31.26 4.02
C GLN A 51 -8.15 -31.99 3.22
N ASN A 52 -8.09 -31.82 1.92
CA ASN A 52 -7.12 -32.49 1.04
C ASN A 52 -5.83 -31.67 0.83
N THR A 53 -5.80 -30.44 1.32
CA THR A 53 -4.66 -29.54 1.19
C THR A 53 -4.30 -28.93 2.54
N GLN A 54 -3.01 -28.87 2.87
CA GLN A 54 -2.50 -28.22 4.07
C GLN A 54 -1.42 -27.20 3.70
N TYR A 55 -1.67 -25.92 3.97
CA TYR A 55 -0.69 -24.86 3.83
C TYR A 55 -0.02 -24.54 5.16
N TYR A 56 1.32 -24.60 5.19
CA TYR A 56 2.14 -24.15 6.31
C TYR A 56 2.61 -22.73 6.01
N VAL A 57 1.98 -21.75 6.66
CA VAL A 57 2.23 -20.32 6.41
C VAL A 57 3.25 -19.78 7.40
N THR A 58 4.30 -19.13 6.90
CA THR A 58 5.27 -18.38 7.70
C THR A 58 5.30 -16.94 7.21
N VAL A 59 4.90 -16.00 8.08
CA VAL A 59 5.01 -14.55 7.82
C VAL A 59 6.30 -14.04 8.44
N LEU A 60 7.18 -13.46 7.63
CA LEU A 60 8.44 -12.84 8.06
C LEU A 60 8.21 -11.34 8.18
N GLU A 61 8.06 -10.84 9.43
CA GLU A 61 7.90 -9.41 9.72
C GLU A 61 9.17 -8.85 10.33
N SER A 62 9.70 -7.81 9.71
CA SER A 62 10.97 -7.20 10.12
C SER A 62 10.90 -6.43 11.45
N ARG A 63 9.70 -6.05 11.88
CA ARG A 63 9.43 -5.35 13.14
C ARG A 63 9.04 -6.34 14.25
N ASP A 64 8.86 -5.79 15.45
CA ASP A 64 8.36 -6.49 16.63
C ASP A 64 6.83 -6.57 16.71
N SER A 65 6.13 -6.01 15.74
CA SER A 65 4.67 -5.88 15.72
C SER A 65 4.11 -5.88 14.29
N ILE A 66 2.84 -6.26 14.18
CA ILE A 66 2.07 -6.16 12.93
C ILE A 66 1.65 -4.73 12.62
N GLY A 67 0.99 -4.55 11.48
CA GLY A 67 0.32 -3.30 11.09
C GLY A 67 1.03 -2.52 9.98
N GLY A 68 2.28 -2.85 9.66
CA GLY A 68 3.00 -2.21 8.56
C GLY A 68 3.08 -0.69 8.75
N ILE A 69 2.63 0.09 7.76
CA ILE A 69 2.66 1.56 7.83
C ILE A 69 1.75 2.15 8.90
N TRP A 70 0.72 1.42 9.38
CA TRP A 70 -0.23 1.92 10.37
C TRP A 70 0.33 1.95 11.79
N LYS A 71 1.47 1.30 12.02
CA LYS A 71 2.21 1.41 13.27
C LYS A 71 2.97 2.74 13.30
N TYR A 72 2.40 3.72 14.01
CA TYR A 72 3.07 5.00 14.26
C TYR A 72 4.23 4.79 15.25
N GLU A 73 5.36 5.39 14.93
CA GLU A 73 6.53 5.49 15.80
C GLU A 73 6.92 6.96 15.89
N ASP A 74 7.07 7.49 17.10
CA ASP A 74 7.48 8.87 17.30
C ASP A 74 8.88 9.08 16.68
N GLN A 75 8.95 9.88 15.62
CA GLN A 75 10.16 10.06 14.83
C GLN A 75 11.28 10.77 15.62
N THR A 76 10.93 11.43 16.73
CA THR A 76 11.93 12.02 17.64
C THR A 76 12.66 10.95 18.46
N LYS A 77 12.16 9.72 18.50
CA LYS A 77 12.67 8.60 19.30
C LYS A 77 13.21 7.44 18.45
N THR A 78 13.09 7.50 17.14
CA THR A 78 13.56 6.46 16.23
C THR A 78 14.39 7.07 15.10
N GLU A 79 15.48 6.40 14.73
CA GLU A 79 16.30 6.78 13.57
C GLU A 79 15.68 6.36 12.22
N LYS A 80 14.54 5.64 12.26
CA LYS A 80 13.91 5.11 11.07
C LYS A 80 12.73 5.97 10.65
N ASN A 81 12.86 6.65 9.52
CA ASN A 81 11.80 7.40 8.89
C ASN A 81 10.63 6.49 8.48
N ARG A 82 9.40 6.91 8.77
CA ARG A 82 8.16 6.18 8.50
C ARG A 82 7.15 7.09 7.83
N PRO A 83 6.33 6.59 6.89
CA PRO A 83 5.34 7.41 6.19
C PRO A 83 4.15 7.83 7.06
N MET A 84 4.09 7.39 8.31
CA MET A 84 3.05 7.72 9.28
C MET A 84 3.46 8.91 10.12
N TYR A 85 2.59 9.90 10.26
CA TYR A 85 2.79 11.08 11.10
C TYR A 85 1.70 11.20 12.16
N ARG A 86 1.98 11.97 13.21
CA ARG A 86 1.24 12.01 14.48
C ARG A 86 -0.28 12.18 14.33
N ASN A 87 -0.70 13.10 13.48
CA ASN A 87 -2.11 13.48 13.35
C ASN A 87 -2.79 12.90 12.10
N LEU A 88 -2.17 11.88 11.46
CA LEU A 88 -2.74 11.29 10.27
C LEU A 88 -4.14 10.71 10.54
N ARG A 89 -5.10 11.17 9.74
CA ARG A 89 -6.43 10.56 9.59
C ARG A 89 -6.54 9.94 8.21
N THR A 90 -7.37 8.91 8.10
CA THR A 90 -7.62 8.27 6.81
C THR A 90 -8.21 9.27 5.81
N ASN A 91 -7.86 9.09 4.54
CA ASN A 91 -8.44 9.85 3.42
C ASN A 91 -9.53 9.07 2.69
N LEU A 92 -9.83 7.87 3.18
CA LEU A 92 -10.94 7.01 2.80
C LEU A 92 -11.77 6.72 4.05
N PRO A 93 -13.10 6.56 3.92
CA PRO A 93 -13.94 6.11 5.02
C PRO A 93 -13.54 4.69 5.47
N LYS A 94 -13.63 4.42 6.77
CA LYS A 94 -13.30 3.11 7.36
C LYS A 94 -14.12 1.97 6.75
N GLU A 95 -15.33 2.26 6.31
CA GLU A 95 -16.25 1.32 5.67
C GLU A 95 -15.67 0.75 4.36
N LEU A 96 -14.75 1.48 3.72
CA LEU A 96 -13.97 0.99 2.59
C LEU A 96 -12.72 0.22 3.03
N MET A 97 -12.18 0.56 4.20
CA MET A 97 -10.92 0.00 4.70
C MET A 97 -11.18 -1.20 5.61
N ALA A 98 -11.95 -2.17 5.11
CA ALA A 98 -12.33 -3.37 5.83
C ALA A 98 -12.06 -4.63 4.99
N TYR A 99 -11.71 -5.72 5.66
CA TYR A 99 -11.79 -7.06 5.08
C TYR A 99 -13.22 -7.59 5.19
N ARG A 100 -13.67 -8.43 4.25
CA ARG A 100 -15.03 -8.98 4.23
C ARG A 100 -15.38 -9.76 5.50
N GLU A 101 -14.43 -10.50 6.06
CA GLU A 101 -14.65 -11.31 7.26
C GLU A 101 -14.65 -10.51 8.58
N LEU A 102 -14.27 -9.22 8.53
CA LEU A 102 -14.30 -8.30 9.67
C LEU A 102 -14.71 -6.89 9.23
N PRO A 103 -16.00 -6.62 8.98
CA PRO A 103 -16.45 -5.26 8.72
C PRO A 103 -16.23 -4.36 9.94
N TRP A 104 -16.00 -3.07 9.72
CA TRP A 104 -16.03 -2.09 10.82
C TRP A 104 -17.44 -1.99 11.39
N GLY A 105 -17.52 -1.75 12.71
CA GLY A 105 -18.80 -1.45 13.36
C GLY A 105 -19.44 -0.18 12.78
N SER A 106 -20.78 -0.19 12.66
CA SER A 106 -21.55 0.85 11.97
C SER A 106 -22.22 1.87 12.90
N ASP A 107 -21.82 1.98 14.16
CA ASP A 107 -22.61 2.58 15.24
C ASP A 107 -22.58 4.12 15.31
N GLY A 108 -22.57 4.79 14.15
CA GLY A 108 -22.68 6.25 14.07
C GLY A 108 -21.40 7.01 14.39
N GLU A 109 -20.29 6.32 14.63
CA GLU A 109 -18.97 6.89 14.81
C GLU A 109 -18.40 7.50 13.54
N ALA A 110 -17.29 8.23 13.66
CA ALA A 110 -16.59 8.82 12.53
C ALA A 110 -16.20 7.77 11.48
N SER A 111 -16.45 8.06 10.20
CA SER A 111 -16.03 7.20 9.08
C SER A 111 -14.55 7.40 8.74
N TYR A 112 -14.00 8.59 8.99
CA TYR A 112 -12.60 8.87 8.79
C TYR A 112 -11.87 8.83 10.12
N VAL A 113 -11.08 7.79 10.29
CA VAL A 113 -10.47 7.41 11.57
C VAL A 113 -8.97 7.75 11.60
N THR A 114 -8.36 7.66 12.79
CA THR A 114 -6.93 7.87 12.97
C THR A 114 -6.11 6.64 12.56
N HIS A 115 -4.80 6.80 12.38
CA HIS A 115 -3.89 5.67 12.17
C HIS A 115 -3.96 4.64 13.31
N LYS A 116 -4.23 5.09 14.53
CA LYS A 116 -4.34 4.24 15.71
C LYS A 116 -5.55 3.30 15.59
N ASP A 117 -6.71 3.83 15.20
CA ASP A 117 -7.93 3.03 15.01
C ASP A 117 -7.70 1.96 13.93
N VAL A 118 -6.98 2.31 12.85
CA VAL A 118 -6.66 1.33 11.80
C VAL A 118 -5.70 0.25 12.31
N LEU A 119 -4.72 0.59 13.14
CA LEU A 119 -3.85 -0.40 13.77
C LEU A 119 -4.64 -1.33 14.68
N GLU A 120 -5.51 -0.80 15.53
CA GLU A 120 -6.38 -1.58 16.42
C GLU A 120 -7.29 -2.53 15.62
N TYR A 121 -7.80 -2.09 14.46
CA TYR A 121 -8.55 -2.95 13.54
C TYR A 121 -7.71 -4.11 13.01
N LEU A 122 -6.47 -3.85 12.57
CA LEU A 122 -5.56 -4.90 12.08
C LEU A 122 -5.18 -5.88 13.20
N GLU A 123 -4.97 -5.39 14.42
CA GLU A 123 -4.71 -6.22 15.60
C GLU A 123 -5.94 -7.10 15.94
N ALA A 124 -7.16 -6.53 15.88
CA ALA A 124 -8.39 -7.28 16.07
C ALA A 124 -8.56 -8.36 14.99
N TYR A 125 -8.24 -8.05 13.73
CA TYR A 125 -8.26 -9.03 12.63
C TYR A 125 -7.26 -10.18 12.86
N ALA A 126 -6.02 -9.85 13.21
CA ALA A 126 -4.98 -10.85 13.48
C ALA A 126 -5.35 -11.75 14.68
N ASN A 127 -5.93 -11.18 15.73
CA ASN A 127 -6.38 -11.94 16.90
C ASN A 127 -7.60 -12.80 16.59
N LYS A 128 -8.60 -12.28 15.87
CA LYS A 128 -9.81 -13.03 15.50
C LYS A 128 -9.49 -14.33 14.75
N PHE A 129 -8.50 -14.28 13.87
CA PHE A 129 -8.12 -15.42 13.01
C PHE A 129 -6.82 -16.10 13.45
N ASP A 130 -6.34 -15.78 14.66
CA ASP A 130 -5.17 -16.43 15.29
C ASP A 130 -3.88 -16.34 14.42
N LEU A 131 -3.76 -15.27 13.64
CA LEU A 131 -2.67 -15.09 12.67
C LEU A 131 -1.30 -14.90 13.32
N LEU A 132 -1.25 -14.44 14.56
CA LEU A 132 0.01 -14.20 15.28
C LEU A 132 0.86 -15.48 15.43
N LYS A 133 0.23 -16.66 15.34
CA LYS A 133 0.93 -17.95 15.45
C LYS A 133 1.83 -18.26 14.26
N CYS A 134 1.53 -17.70 13.09
CA CYS A 134 2.33 -17.91 11.88
C CYS A 134 3.30 -16.76 11.59
N ILE A 135 3.39 -15.73 12.47
CA ILE A 135 4.26 -14.57 12.27
C ILE A 135 5.56 -14.72 13.05
N SER A 136 6.68 -14.63 12.35
CA SER A 136 8.02 -14.50 12.91
C SER A 136 8.42 -13.02 12.94
N PHE A 137 8.37 -12.42 14.13
CA PHE A 137 8.75 -11.02 14.32
C PHE A 137 10.26 -10.84 14.35
N GLY A 138 10.73 -9.60 14.09
CA GLY A 138 12.15 -9.27 14.02
C GLY A 138 12.89 -9.94 12.86
N SER A 139 12.14 -10.52 11.91
CA SER A 139 12.64 -11.32 10.79
C SER A 139 12.81 -10.47 9.54
N SER A 140 14.02 -9.96 9.32
CA SER A 140 14.35 -9.11 8.16
C SER A 140 14.85 -9.96 7.00
N VAL A 141 14.03 -10.14 5.97
CA VAL A 141 14.42 -10.87 4.75
C VAL A 141 15.55 -10.12 4.05
N LYS A 142 16.62 -10.84 3.72
CA LYS A 142 17.83 -10.34 3.07
C LYS A 142 17.96 -10.79 1.64
N GLN A 143 17.51 -12.03 1.34
CA GLN A 143 17.63 -12.61 0.02
C GLN A 143 16.41 -13.48 -0.28
N LEU A 144 15.88 -13.33 -1.49
CA LEU A 144 14.95 -14.24 -2.15
C LEU A 144 15.68 -14.85 -3.34
N THR A 145 15.69 -16.16 -3.48
CA THR A 145 16.34 -16.86 -4.61
C THR A 145 15.39 -17.92 -5.16
N VAL A 146 15.17 -17.89 -6.46
CA VAL A 146 14.45 -18.94 -7.20
C VAL A 146 15.40 -20.07 -7.46
N LEU A 147 15.04 -21.30 -7.05
CA LEU A 147 15.82 -22.50 -7.25
C LEU A 147 15.43 -23.21 -8.56
N ASP A 148 16.25 -24.17 -9.02
CA ASP A 148 16.07 -24.87 -10.30
C ASP A 148 14.76 -25.67 -10.39
N ASP A 149 14.21 -26.07 -9.24
CA ASP A 149 12.95 -26.80 -9.11
C ASP A 149 11.72 -25.88 -8.92
N GLU A 150 11.86 -24.60 -9.21
CA GLU A 150 10.86 -23.54 -9.00
C GLU A 150 10.49 -23.28 -7.54
N GLN A 151 11.16 -23.90 -6.57
CA GLN A 151 11.05 -23.56 -5.16
C GLN A 151 11.76 -22.24 -4.87
N ILE A 152 11.36 -21.58 -3.78
CA ILE A 152 11.88 -20.27 -3.41
C ILE A 152 12.63 -20.39 -2.09
N SER A 153 13.92 -20.08 -2.11
CA SER A 153 14.72 -19.94 -0.89
C SER A 153 14.60 -18.53 -0.35
N LEU A 154 14.23 -18.37 0.92
CA LEU A 154 14.33 -17.12 1.65
C LEU A 154 15.46 -17.21 2.68
N GLU A 155 16.28 -16.15 2.73
CA GLU A 155 17.26 -15.94 3.78
C GLU A 155 16.89 -14.67 4.54
N TRP A 156 16.85 -14.77 5.87
CA TRP A 156 16.52 -13.63 6.73
C TRP A 156 17.36 -13.61 7.99
N THR A 157 17.40 -12.45 8.63
CA THR A 157 18.10 -12.26 9.89
C THR A 157 17.12 -11.93 11.00
N THR A 158 17.40 -12.45 12.21
CA THR A 158 16.71 -12.07 13.45
C THR A 158 17.72 -11.49 14.44
N ASN A 159 17.30 -10.48 15.20
CA ASN A 159 18.09 -9.95 16.30
C ASN A 159 17.81 -10.80 17.55
N THR A 160 18.80 -11.50 18.05
CA THR A 160 18.69 -12.37 19.23
C THR A 160 19.05 -11.59 20.52
N GLY A 161 18.20 -10.60 20.92
CA GLY A 161 18.22 -10.05 22.29
C GLY A 161 19.49 -9.31 22.71
N GLU A 162 19.85 -9.36 24.00
CA GLU A 162 20.64 -8.43 24.81
C GLU A 162 22.09 -8.11 24.35
N ASN A 163 22.64 -8.80 23.37
CA ASN A 163 24.03 -8.59 22.91
C ASN A 163 24.15 -8.15 21.45
N GLY A 164 23.03 -7.82 20.76
CA GLY A 164 23.07 -7.41 19.37
C GLY A 164 23.52 -8.52 18.40
N ASN A 165 23.48 -9.78 18.81
CA ASN A 165 23.78 -10.90 17.94
C ASN A 165 22.69 -11.05 16.89
N VAL A 166 23.12 -11.16 15.64
CA VAL A 166 22.26 -11.39 14.47
C VAL A 166 22.36 -12.87 14.10
N GLU A 167 21.24 -13.57 14.12
CA GLU A 167 21.15 -14.94 13.63
C GLU A 167 20.62 -14.95 12.21
N THR A 168 21.25 -15.72 11.31
CA THR A 168 20.84 -15.89 9.93
C THR A 168 20.09 -17.21 9.80
N HIS A 169 18.94 -17.15 9.16
CA HIS A 169 18.06 -18.28 8.87
C HIS A 169 17.90 -18.44 7.36
N LYS A 170 17.69 -19.67 6.93
CA LYS A 170 17.41 -20.00 5.54
C LYS A 170 16.39 -21.12 5.47
N GLU A 171 15.36 -20.95 4.67
CA GLU A 171 14.32 -21.97 4.44
C GLU A 171 13.80 -21.91 3.01
N THR A 172 13.29 -23.05 2.54
CA THR A 172 12.72 -23.22 1.20
C THR A 172 11.21 -23.29 1.29
N PHE A 173 10.53 -22.56 0.39
CA PHE A 173 9.08 -22.44 0.27
C PHE A 173 8.61 -22.88 -1.11
N ASP A 174 7.41 -23.42 -1.20
CA ASP A 174 6.77 -23.73 -2.48
C ASP A 174 6.24 -22.48 -3.18
N ASN A 175 5.74 -21.52 -2.41
CA ASN A 175 5.28 -20.23 -2.90
C ASN A 175 5.70 -19.11 -1.94
N VAL A 176 6.00 -17.95 -2.48
CA VAL A 176 6.29 -16.74 -1.70
C VAL A 176 5.39 -15.58 -2.14
N CYS A 177 4.73 -14.97 -1.16
CA CYS A 177 3.93 -13.76 -1.35
C CYS A 177 4.70 -12.54 -0.81
N VAL A 178 5.08 -11.63 -1.69
CA VAL A 178 5.77 -10.39 -1.36
C VAL A 178 4.73 -9.34 -0.96
N CYS A 179 4.68 -9.02 0.34
CA CYS A 179 3.72 -8.12 0.98
C CYS A 179 4.42 -6.98 1.72
N ASN A 180 5.63 -6.58 1.27
CA ASN A 180 6.49 -5.63 1.96
C ASN A 180 6.03 -4.16 1.87
N GLY A 181 4.97 -3.88 1.10
CA GLY A 181 4.47 -2.52 0.86
C GLY A 181 5.36 -1.71 -0.09
N HIS A 182 4.95 -0.47 -0.38
CA HIS A 182 5.67 0.39 -1.34
C HIS A 182 5.80 1.86 -0.85
N TYR A 183 5.74 2.11 0.46
CA TYR A 183 5.91 3.43 1.06
C TYR A 183 7.18 3.51 1.92
N ALA A 184 8.28 2.91 1.46
CA ALA A 184 9.55 2.91 2.18
C ALA A 184 10.65 3.76 1.52
N ARG A 185 10.68 3.80 0.18
CA ARG A 185 11.70 4.53 -0.58
C ARG A 185 11.16 5.86 -1.09
N PRO A 186 11.63 7.03 -0.58
CA PRO A 186 11.22 8.34 -1.07
C PRO A 186 11.53 8.56 -2.54
N ALA A 187 10.58 9.11 -3.30
CA ALA A 187 10.77 9.52 -4.68
C ALA A 187 10.96 11.04 -4.76
N ILE A 188 12.18 11.50 -4.52
CA ILE A 188 12.53 12.94 -4.61
C ILE A 188 12.89 13.27 -6.06
N PRO A 189 12.23 14.24 -6.71
CA PRO A 189 12.55 14.64 -8.07
C PRO A 189 13.95 15.28 -8.14
N ARG A 190 14.66 15.01 -9.22
CA ARG A 190 15.88 15.75 -9.51
C ARG A 190 15.50 17.11 -10.07
N LEU A 191 15.87 18.18 -9.37
CA LEU A 191 15.61 19.57 -9.73
C LEU A 191 16.93 20.33 -9.79
N GLU A 192 17.08 21.14 -10.82
CA GLU A 192 18.25 21.99 -10.98
C GLU A 192 18.35 23.00 -9.83
N GLY A 193 19.52 23.16 -9.25
CA GLY A 193 19.80 24.10 -8.19
C GLY A 193 19.22 23.73 -6.83
N LEU A 194 18.64 22.52 -6.65
CA LEU A 194 18.07 22.13 -5.33
C LEU A 194 19.14 22.12 -4.22
N ASP A 195 20.40 21.85 -4.57
CA ASP A 195 21.56 21.86 -3.68
C ASP A 195 22.00 23.27 -3.24
N THR A 196 21.54 24.33 -3.92
CA THR A 196 21.77 25.74 -3.52
C THR A 196 20.72 26.25 -2.53
N PHE A 197 19.66 25.49 -2.27
CA PHE A 197 18.64 25.90 -1.32
C PHE A 197 19.18 25.91 0.11
N HIS A 198 19.12 27.04 0.77
CA HIS A 198 19.70 27.23 2.12
C HIS A 198 18.79 26.81 3.28
N GLY A 199 17.48 26.56 2.99
CA GLY A 199 16.51 26.15 3.99
C GLY A 199 16.54 24.64 4.26
N ASN A 200 15.63 24.20 5.10
CA ASN A 200 15.48 22.77 5.41
C ASN A 200 14.74 22.05 4.27
N ILE A 201 15.26 20.91 3.83
CA ILE A 201 14.62 20.02 2.86
C ILE A 201 14.35 18.68 3.51
N ILE A 202 13.09 18.24 3.50
CA ILE A 202 12.70 16.89 3.92
C ILE A 202 11.78 16.23 2.88
N HIS A 203 11.67 14.92 2.96
CA HIS A 203 10.57 14.19 2.34
C HIS A 203 9.44 13.95 3.36
N ALA A 204 8.20 13.77 2.89
CA ALA A 204 7.03 13.50 3.73
C ALA A 204 7.19 12.26 4.65
N ILE A 205 8.12 11.35 4.37
CA ILE A 205 8.47 10.22 5.24
C ILE A 205 9.12 10.68 6.57
N GLU A 206 9.70 11.87 6.58
CA GLU A 206 10.38 12.49 7.72
C GLU A 206 9.47 13.45 8.49
N TYR A 207 8.27 13.72 7.96
CA TYR A 207 7.32 14.61 8.58
C TYR A 207 6.59 13.93 9.75
N ASP A 208 6.53 14.57 10.91
CA ASP A 208 5.78 14.08 12.07
C ASP A 208 4.64 15.02 12.48
N ASN A 209 4.90 16.34 12.52
CA ASN A 209 3.92 17.34 12.91
C ASN A 209 4.32 18.75 12.41
N ALA A 210 3.39 19.70 12.51
CA ALA A 210 3.58 21.05 12.00
C ALA A 210 4.44 21.98 12.88
N GLN A 211 4.73 21.67 14.14
CA GLN A 211 5.39 22.58 15.08
C GLN A 211 6.76 23.13 14.60
N PRO A 212 7.63 22.33 13.94
CA PRO A 212 8.90 22.82 13.41
C PRO A 212 8.76 23.95 12.36
N TYR A 213 7.56 24.14 11.82
CA TYR A 213 7.25 25.11 10.76
C TYR A 213 6.52 26.35 11.26
N ALA A 214 6.35 26.50 12.59
CA ALA A 214 5.68 27.67 13.17
C ALA A 214 6.34 28.98 12.75
N GLY A 215 5.55 29.90 12.19
CA GLY A 215 5.98 31.22 11.70
C GLY A 215 6.85 31.23 10.44
N LYS A 216 7.11 30.07 9.82
CA LYS A 216 7.91 29.92 8.59
C LYS A 216 7.07 30.02 7.33
N THR A 217 7.73 30.31 6.21
CA THR A 217 7.20 30.11 4.86
C THR A 217 7.64 28.72 4.37
N VAL A 218 6.70 27.84 4.01
CA VAL A 218 6.98 26.44 3.69
C VAL A 218 6.46 26.10 2.30
N LEU A 219 7.27 25.42 1.51
CA LEU A 219 6.83 24.83 0.24
C LEU A 219 6.56 23.33 0.40
N CYS A 220 5.33 22.90 0.14
CA CYS A 220 4.96 21.49 -0.03
C CYS A 220 4.94 21.15 -1.52
N VAL A 221 5.72 20.15 -1.94
CA VAL A 221 5.84 19.75 -3.36
C VAL A 221 5.05 18.47 -3.61
N GLY A 222 3.93 18.58 -4.33
CA GLY A 222 2.97 17.49 -4.62
C GLY A 222 1.67 17.65 -3.85
N ALA A 223 0.54 17.73 -4.56
CA ALA A 223 -0.80 17.95 -4.02
C ALA A 223 -1.67 16.66 -4.03
N LYS A 224 -1.06 15.47 -3.94
CA LYS A 224 -1.77 14.23 -3.66
C LYS A 224 -2.11 14.14 -2.15
N PRO A 225 -2.81 13.11 -1.65
CA PRO A 225 -3.33 13.09 -0.27
C PRO A 225 -2.36 13.57 0.81
N SER A 226 -1.11 13.08 0.81
CA SER A 226 -0.11 13.52 1.80
C SER A 226 0.19 15.02 1.71
N GLY A 227 0.36 15.54 0.50
CA GLY A 227 0.66 16.97 0.31
C GLY A 227 -0.50 17.88 0.73
N LEU A 228 -1.74 17.49 0.42
CA LEU A 228 -2.93 18.22 0.86
C LEU A 228 -3.07 18.21 2.39
N ASP A 229 -2.84 17.07 3.04
CA ASP A 229 -2.99 16.97 4.48
C ASP A 229 -1.85 17.67 5.23
N ILE A 230 -0.60 17.46 4.81
CA ILE A 230 0.59 18.09 5.42
C ILE A 230 0.56 19.60 5.22
N SER A 231 0.24 20.09 4.01
CA SER A 231 0.16 21.56 3.76
C SER A 231 -0.94 22.21 4.58
N ARG A 232 -2.08 21.54 4.79
CA ARG A 232 -3.15 22.02 5.67
C ARG A 232 -2.68 22.08 7.12
N GLU A 233 -2.05 21.00 7.64
CA GLU A 233 -1.57 20.96 9.02
C GLU A 233 -0.48 22.02 9.27
N ILE A 234 0.47 22.18 8.34
CA ILE A 234 1.50 23.22 8.40
C ILE A 234 0.85 24.60 8.35
N GLY A 235 -0.16 24.81 7.52
CA GLY A 235 -0.89 26.07 7.37
C GLY A 235 -1.55 26.57 8.66
N LEU A 236 -1.79 25.71 9.65
CA LEU A 236 -2.33 26.13 10.95
C LEU A 236 -1.33 26.91 11.81
N VAL A 237 -0.03 26.75 11.56
CA VAL A 237 1.05 27.36 12.39
C VAL A 237 2.05 28.18 11.58
N ALA A 238 2.18 27.94 10.28
CA ALA A 238 3.11 28.63 9.39
C ALA A 238 2.68 30.06 9.10
N LYS A 239 3.65 30.92 8.76
CA LYS A 239 3.39 32.25 8.21
C LYS A 239 2.70 32.15 6.83
N HIS A 240 3.20 31.27 5.97
CA HIS A 240 2.67 31.03 4.63
C HIS A 240 3.02 29.63 4.15
N VAL A 241 2.15 29.04 3.31
CA VAL A 241 2.41 27.75 2.66
C VAL A 241 2.24 27.89 1.15
N TYR A 242 3.26 27.50 0.41
CA TYR A 242 3.14 27.22 -1.02
C TYR A 242 2.87 25.73 -1.21
N LEU A 243 1.87 25.39 -2.02
CA LEU A 243 1.56 24.01 -2.40
C LEU A 243 1.74 23.86 -3.91
N SER A 244 2.82 23.18 -4.33
CA SER A 244 3.11 22.98 -5.75
C SER A 244 2.37 21.76 -6.28
N ASP A 245 1.57 21.93 -7.32
CA ASP A 245 0.83 20.87 -8.01
C ASP A 245 1.09 20.89 -9.51
N SER A 246 1.48 19.74 -10.07
CA SER A 246 1.67 19.57 -11.52
C SER A 246 0.37 19.72 -12.34
N ALA A 247 -0.78 19.64 -11.71
CA ALA A 247 -2.09 19.87 -12.33
C ALA A 247 -2.52 21.35 -12.30
N CYS A 248 -1.81 22.17 -11.52
CA CYS A 248 -2.08 23.61 -11.40
C CYS A 248 -1.44 24.38 -12.57
N ASP A 249 -2.21 25.24 -13.24
CA ASP A 249 -1.73 26.08 -14.33
C ASP A 249 -1.55 27.53 -13.93
N LYS A 250 -2.24 27.99 -12.88
CA LYS A 250 -2.24 29.39 -12.43
C LYS A 250 -2.16 29.44 -10.91
N MET A 251 -1.38 30.37 -10.41
CA MET A 251 -1.30 30.66 -8.98
C MET A 251 -2.68 31.04 -8.42
N GLN A 252 -3.04 30.46 -7.27
CA GLN A 252 -4.29 30.75 -6.56
C GLN A 252 -4.05 30.77 -5.06
N THR A 253 -4.46 31.83 -4.37
CA THR A 253 -4.25 31.99 -2.93
C THR A 253 -5.55 31.79 -2.16
N PHE A 254 -5.49 30.98 -1.11
CA PHE A 254 -6.57 30.65 -0.21
C PHE A 254 -6.09 30.88 1.24
N GLY A 255 -6.42 32.03 1.82
CA GLY A 255 -5.89 32.40 3.14
C GLY A 255 -4.36 32.50 3.13
N ASN A 256 -3.68 31.71 3.97
CA ASN A 256 -2.22 31.62 4.01
C ASN A 256 -1.63 30.48 3.16
N VAL A 257 -2.44 29.82 2.34
CA VAL A 257 -1.98 28.78 1.40
C VAL A 257 -2.10 29.27 -0.04
N THR A 258 -1.00 29.22 -0.78
CA THR A 258 -0.97 29.51 -2.22
C THR A 258 -0.68 28.26 -3.01
N LEU A 259 -1.64 27.88 -3.84
CA LEU A 259 -1.46 26.81 -4.83
C LEU A 259 -0.60 27.35 -5.98
N MET A 260 0.49 26.65 -6.26
CA MET A 260 1.48 27.00 -7.28
C MET A 260 1.51 25.98 -8.40
N PRO A 261 1.89 26.37 -9.61
CA PRO A 261 2.28 25.41 -10.64
C PRO A 261 3.43 24.51 -10.18
N ARG A 262 3.84 23.62 -11.05
CA ARG A 262 4.92 22.67 -10.76
C ARG A 262 6.23 23.43 -10.46
N MET A 263 6.90 23.06 -9.36
CA MET A 263 8.27 23.46 -9.08
C MET A 263 9.22 22.95 -10.17
N GLN A 264 10.09 23.83 -10.69
CA GLN A 264 11.03 23.53 -11.78
C GLN A 264 12.49 23.49 -11.30
N SER A 265 12.91 24.51 -10.58
CA SER A 265 14.31 24.68 -10.17
C SER A 265 14.44 25.59 -8.96
N VAL A 266 15.64 25.68 -8.43
CA VAL A 266 16.08 26.69 -7.45
C VAL A 266 17.20 27.47 -8.10
N ASP A 267 17.19 28.80 -8.00
CA ASP A 267 18.27 29.63 -8.51
C ASP A 267 19.43 29.79 -7.50
N GLU A 268 20.50 30.44 -7.93
CA GLU A 268 21.70 30.65 -7.11
C GLU A 268 21.50 31.52 -5.86
N ASN A 269 20.38 32.26 -5.78
CA ASN A 269 19.99 33.06 -4.63
C ASN A 269 19.01 32.35 -3.70
N GLY A 270 18.62 31.10 -4.04
CA GLY A 270 17.66 30.30 -3.29
C GLY A 270 16.20 30.55 -3.69
N GLY A 271 15.94 31.33 -4.72
CA GLY A 271 14.61 31.56 -5.27
C GLY A 271 14.06 30.31 -5.95
N VAL A 272 12.83 29.93 -5.61
CA VAL A 272 12.18 28.73 -6.17
C VAL A 272 11.29 29.12 -7.34
N HIS A 273 11.53 28.50 -8.49
CA HIS A 273 10.85 28.75 -9.75
C HIS A 273 9.71 27.76 -9.99
N PHE A 274 8.58 28.30 -10.46
CA PHE A 274 7.38 27.50 -10.75
C PHE A 274 6.87 27.85 -12.15
N SER A 275 6.50 26.82 -12.92
CA SER A 275 5.82 27.02 -14.21
C SER A 275 4.95 25.83 -14.58
N SER A 276 4.02 26.03 -15.52
CA SER A 276 3.22 24.98 -16.14
C SER A 276 3.45 24.97 -17.64
N PRO A 277 3.59 23.81 -18.29
CA PRO A 277 3.68 23.74 -19.74
C PRO A 277 2.41 24.20 -20.47
N ARG A 278 1.31 24.43 -19.70
CA ARG A 278 0.01 24.89 -20.20
C ARG A 278 -0.21 26.39 -19.98
N SER A 279 0.75 27.09 -19.37
CA SER A 279 0.71 28.54 -19.12
C SER A 279 2.04 29.17 -19.46
N ALA A 280 2.02 30.39 -20.02
CA ALA A 280 3.23 31.17 -20.24
C ALA A 280 3.70 31.93 -18.96
N GLU A 281 2.95 31.82 -17.86
CA GLU A 281 3.27 32.50 -16.62
C GLU A 281 4.32 31.72 -15.83
N GLU A 282 5.38 32.39 -15.43
CA GLU A 282 6.39 31.89 -14.49
C GLU A 282 6.27 32.66 -13.17
N HIS A 283 6.52 31.96 -12.07
CA HIS A 283 6.47 32.51 -10.73
C HIS A 283 7.75 32.16 -9.98
N VAL A 284 8.20 33.09 -9.14
CA VAL A 284 9.35 32.90 -8.25
C VAL A 284 8.92 33.22 -6.82
N ALA A 285 9.40 32.41 -5.88
CA ALA A 285 9.26 32.68 -4.45
C ALA A 285 10.64 32.64 -3.78
N ASP A 286 11.01 33.79 -3.17
CA ASP A 286 12.34 34.01 -2.59
C ASP A 286 12.37 33.86 -1.06
N ASP A 287 11.21 33.68 -0.42
CA ASP A 287 11.03 33.73 1.03
C ASP A 287 10.75 32.36 1.65
N ILE A 288 11.15 31.26 1.00
CA ILE A 288 10.89 29.90 1.46
C ILE A 288 11.95 29.47 2.48
N ASP A 289 11.51 29.11 3.70
CA ASP A 289 12.37 28.62 4.79
C ASP A 289 12.56 27.11 4.77
N ALA A 290 11.59 26.36 4.20
CA ALA A 290 11.64 24.89 4.16
C ALA A 290 10.87 24.32 2.97
N ILE A 291 11.38 23.18 2.45
CA ILE A 291 10.73 22.39 1.40
C ILE A 291 10.36 21.03 1.95
N VAL A 292 9.10 20.62 1.78
CA VAL A 292 8.59 19.28 2.13
C VAL A 292 8.17 18.57 0.85
N PHE A 293 8.94 17.58 0.42
CA PHE A 293 8.60 16.78 -0.75
C PHE A 293 7.52 15.76 -0.41
N CYS A 294 6.29 15.99 -0.89
CA CYS A 294 5.17 15.07 -0.86
C CYS A 294 5.03 14.31 -2.19
N SER A 295 6.17 14.02 -2.81
CA SER A 295 6.30 13.51 -4.18
C SER A 295 6.06 12.01 -4.31
N GLY A 296 5.73 11.33 -3.20
CA GLY A 296 5.42 9.89 -3.14
C GLY A 296 6.65 9.00 -3.04
N TYR A 297 6.51 7.74 -3.45
CA TYR A 297 7.50 6.70 -3.19
C TYR A 297 7.78 5.88 -4.44
N ASP A 298 8.98 5.32 -4.53
CA ASP A 298 9.35 4.30 -5.50
C ASP A 298 9.15 2.90 -4.91
N TYR A 299 8.96 1.90 -5.76
CA TYR A 299 8.98 0.50 -5.36
C TYR A 299 10.40 0.11 -4.94
N ASP A 300 10.50 -0.72 -3.90
CA ASP A 300 11.76 -1.21 -3.38
C ASP A 300 11.63 -2.64 -2.85
N PHE A 301 12.51 -3.50 -3.31
CA PHE A 301 12.59 -4.91 -2.92
C PHE A 301 14.05 -5.25 -2.60
N PRO A 302 14.58 -4.81 -1.45
CA PRO A 302 16.01 -4.88 -1.14
C PRO A 302 16.53 -6.31 -1.02
N PHE A 303 15.65 -7.30 -0.97
CA PHE A 303 15.94 -8.73 -0.93
C PHE A 303 15.87 -9.41 -2.31
N ILE A 304 15.63 -8.65 -3.39
CA ILE A 304 15.66 -9.13 -4.78
C ILE A 304 16.78 -8.40 -5.50
N ASN A 305 17.75 -9.16 -5.99
CA ASN A 305 18.94 -8.68 -6.70
C ASN A 305 19.36 -9.69 -7.79
N ASP A 306 20.53 -9.53 -8.38
CA ASP A 306 21.03 -10.39 -9.46
C ASP A 306 21.17 -11.87 -9.04
N GLU A 307 21.37 -12.14 -7.75
CA GLU A 307 21.49 -13.52 -7.20
C GLU A 307 20.13 -14.18 -6.97
N SER A 308 19.03 -13.44 -7.18
CA SER A 308 17.67 -13.94 -6.95
C SER A 308 17.18 -14.91 -8.02
N ASN A 309 17.84 -14.99 -9.17
CA ASN A 309 17.36 -15.72 -10.35
C ASN A 309 15.92 -15.33 -10.74
N LEU A 310 15.49 -14.14 -10.33
CA LEU A 310 14.19 -13.56 -10.59
C LEU A 310 14.37 -12.27 -11.39
N GLU A 311 14.11 -12.31 -12.67
CA GLU A 311 14.25 -11.16 -13.57
C GLU A 311 13.17 -10.10 -13.27
N LEU A 312 13.26 -9.45 -12.09
CA LEU A 312 12.36 -8.39 -11.69
C LEU A 312 13.00 -7.02 -11.92
N GLN A 313 12.30 -6.15 -12.63
CA GLN A 313 12.75 -4.79 -12.93
C GLN A 313 11.88 -3.78 -12.14
N PHE A 314 12.54 -2.90 -11.40
CA PHE A 314 11.93 -1.79 -10.67
C PHE A 314 12.93 -0.63 -10.60
N THR A 315 12.85 0.26 -11.57
CA THR A 315 13.77 1.40 -11.69
C THR A 315 13.27 2.59 -10.86
N PRO A 316 14.14 3.22 -10.05
CA PRO A 316 13.80 4.45 -9.33
C PRO A 316 13.29 5.53 -10.27
N GLY A 317 12.17 6.18 -9.89
CA GLY A 317 11.49 7.20 -10.69
C GLY A 317 10.55 6.66 -11.77
N GLU A 318 10.64 5.39 -12.16
CA GLU A 318 9.70 4.78 -13.09
C GLU A 318 8.40 4.31 -12.43
N ARG A 319 8.42 4.03 -11.13
CA ARG A 319 7.26 3.53 -10.38
C ARG A 319 6.56 2.35 -11.05
N ARG A 320 7.35 1.47 -11.60
CA ARG A 320 6.90 0.28 -12.30
C ARG A 320 7.66 -0.94 -11.84
N VAL A 321 6.94 -2.04 -11.67
CA VAL A 321 7.45 -3.37 -11.35
C VAL A 321 7.08 -4.30 -12.49
N GLN A 322 8.04 -4.97 -13.10
CA GLN A 322 7.79 -5.87 -14.23
C GLN A 322 8.81 -7.04 -14.28
N PRO A 323 8.46 -8.16 -14.94
CA PRO A 323 7.18 -8.46 -15.58
C PRO A 323 6.18 -9.04 -14.57
N LEU A 324 5.03 -8.41 -14.40
CA LEU A 324 3.94 -8.92 -13.56
C LEU A 324 2.72 -9.28 -14.40
N TYR A 325 2.26 -10.53 -14.27
CA TYR A 325 0.98 -10.97 -14.83
C TYR A 325 -0.15 -10.57 -13.87
N GLU A 326 -1.16 -9.89 -14.38
CA GLU A 326 -2.29 -9.34 -13.60
C GLU A 326 -1.80 -8.56 -12.36
N GLN A 327 -0.71 -7.80 -12.51
CA GLN A 327 -0.11 -7.00 -11.44
C GLN A 327 0.04 -7.76 -10.10
N THR A 328 0.08 -9.08 -10.15
CA THR A 328 0.07 -9.97 -8.98
C THR A 328 1.17 -11.03 -9.06
N TRP A 329 1.27 -11.79 -10.15
CA TRP A 329 2.26 -12.87 -10.27
C TRP A 329 3.48 -12.43 -11.05
N HIS A 330 4.66 -12.84 -10.61
CA HIS A 330 5.82 -12.76 -11.49
C HIS A 330 5.60 -13.60 -12.75
N ALA A 331 5.67 -12.98 -13.93
CA ALA A 331 5.23 -13.64 -15.17
C ALA A 331 6.03 -14.90 -15.51
N ARG A 332 7.34 -14.95 -15.16
CA ARG A 332 8.20 -16.12 -15.42
C ARG A 332 8.16 -17.14 -14.28
N CYS A 333 8.03 -16.69 -13.03
CA CYS A 333 8.03 -17.54 -11.83
C CYS A 333 6.76 -17.27 -11.00
N PRO A 334 5.60 -17.88 -11.32
CA PRO A 334 4.35 -17.62 -10.62
C PRO A 334 4.32 -18.11 -9.17
N SER A 335 5.32 -18.88 -8.74
CA SER A 335 5.54 -19.23 -7.34
C SER A 335 5.89 -18.00 -6.48
N VAL A 336 6.28 -16.88 -7.13
CA VAL A 336 6.44 -15.58 -6.50
C VAL A 336 5.28 -14.68 -6.91
N SER A 337 4.54 -14.18 -5.92
CA SER A 337 3.44 -13.24 -6.11
C SER A 337 3.64 -11.96 -5.29
N PHE A 338 3.06 -10.86 -5.75
CA PHE A 338 3.17 -9.54 -5.13
C PHE A 338 1.77 -9.05 -4.78
N ILE A 339 1.53 -8.76 -3.50
CA ILE A 339 0.24 -8.29 -3.02
C ILE A 339 0.33 -6.82 -2.65
N GLY A 340 -0.53 -6.00 -3.26
CA GLY A 340 -0.59 -4.56 -2.99
C GLY A 340 0.38 -3.72 -3.83
N ILE A 341 0.78 -4.17 -5.02
CA ILE A 341 1.52 -3.36 -6.00
C ILE A 341 0.68 -2.19 -6.53
N PRO A 342 -0.59 -2.37 -6.93
CA PRO A 342 -1.39 -1.25 -7.42
C PRO A 342 -1.51 -0.11 -6.41
N HIS A 343 -1.55 1.12 -6.91
CA HIS A 343 -1.76 2.33 -6.12
C HIS A 343 -2.98 3.12 -6.60
N SER A 344 -3.38 4.16 -5.85
CA SER A 344 -4.64 4.89 -6.04
C SER A 344 -5.85 3.96 -5.94
N ILE A 345 -5.87 3.14 -4.92
CA ILE A 345 -6.81 2.05 -4.68
C ILE A 345 -7.43 2.13 -3.29
N VAL A 346 -8.40 1.26 -3.04
CA VAL A 346 -8.85 0.89 -1.69
C VAL A 346 -8.07 -0.35 -1.27
N PRO A 347 -7.07 -0.22 -0.35
CA PRO A 347 -6.03 -1.24 -0.22
C PRO A 347 -6.51 -2.56 0.42
N PHE A 348 -7.32 -2.53 1.47
CA PHE A 348 -7.66 -3.75 2.22
C PHE A 348 -8.48 -4.74 1.39
N PRO A 349 -9.61 -4.32 0.75
CA PRO A 349 -10.35 -5.20 -0.15
C PRO A 349 -9.53 -5.72 -1.32
N LEU A 350 -8.69 -4.86 -1.92
CA LEU A 350 -7.85 -5.29 -3.05
C LEU A 350 -6.86 -6.37 -2.63
N CYS A 351 -6.14 -6.16 -1.50
CA CYS A 351 -5.19 -7.14 -0.99
C CYS A 351 -5.88 -8.47 -0.62
N GLU A 352 -7.08 -8.42 -0.04
CA GLU A 352 -7.88 -9.61 0.26
C GLU A 352 -8.24 -10.39 -1.01
N ILE A 353 -8.70 -9.70 -2.06
CA ILE A 353 -9.07 -10.33 -3.34
C ILE A 353 -7.81 -10.88 -4.04
N GLN A 354 -6.70 -10.15 -4.08
CA GLN A 354 -5.45 -10.65 -4.62
C GLN A 354 -4.99 -11.93 -3.88
N ALA A 355 -4.99 -11.89 -2.55
CA ALA A 355 -4.60 -13.02 -1.72
C ALA A 355 -5.48 -14.26 -1.98
N ALA A 356 -6.81 -14.10 -1.98
CA ALA A 356 -7.75 -15.18 -2.27
C ALA A 356 -7.51 -15.77 -3.67
N THR A 357 -7.26 -14.91 -4.66
CA THR A 357 -6.96 -15.35 -6.03
C THR A 357 -5.64 -16.14 -6.10
N VAL A 358 -4.59 -15.70 -5.39
CA VAL A 358 -3.32 -16.44 -5.30
C VAL A 358 -3.51 -17.80 -4.66
N VAL A 359 -4.26 -17.90 -3.57
CA VAL A 359 -4.59 -19.17 -2.90
C VAL A 359 -5.32 -20.12 -3.84
N SER A 360 -6.35 -19.61 -4.54
CA SER A 360 -7.12 -20.42 -5.50
C SER A 360 -6.24 -20.93 -6.63
N GLN A 361 -5.36 -20.10 -7.20
CA GLN A 361 -4.42 -20.51 -8.25
C GLN A 361 -3.40 -21.53 -7.73
N THR A 362 -2.90 -21.37 -6.51
CA THR A 362 -2.00 -22.34 -5.87
C THR A 362 -2.69 -23.70 -5.72
N ARG A 363 -3.96 -23.74 -5.27
CA ARG A 363 -4.79 -24.94 -5.21
C ARG A 363 -5.03 -25.57 -6.59
N GLN A 364 -5.37 -24.74 -7.59
CA GLN A 364 -5.61 -25.21 -8.95
C GLN A 364 -4.35 -25.82 -9.57
N GLN A 365 -3.16 -25.26 -9.32
CA GLN A 365 -1.89 -25.83 -9.77
C GLN A 365 -1.64 -27.22 -9.18
N MET A 366 -1.98 -27.44 -7.90
CA MET A 366 -1.91 -28.76 -7.27
C MET A 366 -2.82 -29.77 -7.97
N ASN A 367 -3.93 -29.33 -8.55
CA ASN A 367 -4.87 -30.14 -9.34
C ASN A 367 -4.54 -30.16 -10.83
N GLY A 368 -3.35 -29.71 -11.25
CA GLY A 368 -2.89 -29.70 -12.64
C GLY A 368 -3.44 -28.55 -13.50
N ILE A 369 -4.23 -27.63 -12.94
CA ILE A 369 -4.74 -26.44 -13.63
C ILE A 369 -3.70 -25.33 -13.44
N ARG A 370 -3.19 -24.81 -14.56
CA ARG A 370 -2.12 -23.80 -14.54
C ARG A 370 -2.64 -22.43 -14.99
N LEU A 371 -1.95 -21.37 -14.53
CA LEU A 371 -2.04 -20.05 -15.15
C LEU A 371 -1.78 -20.15 -16.66
N PRO A 372 -2.17 -19.16 -17.48
CA PRO A 372 -1.85 -19.11 -18.91
C PRO A 372 -0.37 -19.43 -19.16
N CYS A 373 -0.05 -19.87 -20.38
CA CYS A 373 1.33 -20.22 -20.72
C CYS A 373 2.28 -19.00 -20.54
N LEU A 374 3.59 -19.24 -20.49
CA LEU A 374 4.57 -18.19 -20.25
C LEU A 374 4.49 -17.06 -21.29
N SER A 375 4.29 -17.41 -22.58
CA SER A 375 4.17 -16.40 -23.64
C SER A 375 2.98 -15.47 -23.42
N ASP A 376 1.85 -16.00 -22.97
CA ASP A 376 0.63 -15.22 -22.75
C ASP A 376 0.77 -14.32 -21.50
N ARG A 377 1.40 -14.82 -20.43
CA ARG A 377 1.68 -14.02 -19.24
C ARG A 377 2.64 -12.88 -19.54
N LEU A 378 3.69 -13.12 -20.33
CA LEU A 378 4.64 -12.10 -20.75
C LEU A 378 4.01 -11.08 -21.71
N ALA A 379 3.13 -11.53 -22.62
CA ALA A 379 2.40 -10.64 -23.51
C ALA A 379 1.49 -9.69 -22.71
N ALA A 380 0.72 -10.21 -21.76
CA ALA A 380 -0.14 -9.40 -20.89
C ALA A 380 0.68 -8.40 -20.07
N ALA A 381 1.79 -8.84 -19.45
CA ALA A 381 2.67 -7.95 -18.68
C ALA A 381 3.31 -6.84 -19.55
N SER A 382 3.61 -7.16 -20.82
CA SER A 382 4.17 -6.19 -21.77
C SER A 382 3.11 -5.19 -22.24
N GLU A 383 1.88 -5.62 -22.42
CA GLU A 383 0.74 -4.77 -22.78
C GLU A 383 0.44 -3.76 -21.65
N ASP A 384 0.37 -4.21 -20.41
CA ASP A 384 0.23 -3.35 -19.23
C ASP A 384 1.35 -2.31 -19.16
N ALA A 385 2.59 -2.72 -19.43
CA ALA A 385 3.74 -1.83 -19.42
C ALA A 385 3.71 -0.82 -20.59
N ALA A 386 3.30 -1.23 -21.78
CA ALA A 386 3.24 -0.38 -22.97
C ALA A 386 2.09 0.64 -22.90
N SER A 387 0.95 0.23 -22.34
CA SER A 387 -0.21 1.12 -22.16
C SER A 387 -0.04 2.13 -21.03
N GLY A 388 0.98 1.97 -20.17
CA GLY A 388 1.12 2.75 -18.93
C GLY A 388 0.00 2.42 -17.92
N GLY A 389 -0.56 1.21 -18.02
CA GLY A 389 -1.69 0.76 -17.23
C GLY A 389 -3.04 1.36 -17.64
N PRO A 390 -4.11 1.05 -16.90
CA PRO A 390 -5.49 1.41 -17.28
C PRO A 390 -5.77 2.91 -17.37
N ASN A 391 -4.99 3.74 -16.69
CA ASN A 391 -5.16 5.19 -16.67
C ASN A 391 -4.13 5.95 -17.50
N GLY A 392 -3.20 5.25 -18.15
CA GLY A 392 -1.96 5.89 -18.44
C GLY A 392 -1.63 6.18 -19.86
N ALA A 393 -0.79 7.19 -19.95
CA ALA A 393 0.08 7.48 -21.06
C ALA A 393 1.54 7.55 -20.58
N ARG A 394 1.81 7.21 -19.30
CA ARG A 394 3.14 7.34 -18.69
C ARG A 394 3.53 6.04 -17.98
N VAL A 395 4.79 5.69 -18.06
CA VAL A 395 5.37 4.51 -17.36
C VAL A 395 5.01 4.50 -15.86
N GLN A 396 5.04 5.66 -15.20
CA GLN A 396 4.72 5.82 -13.79
C GLN A 396 3.26 5.52 -13.43
N GLU A 397 2.37 5.42 -14.43
CA GLU A 397 0.94 5.13 -14.23
C GLU A 397 0.61 3.64 -14.41
N THR A 398 1.59 2.78 -14.72
CA THR A 398 1.39 1.34 -14.98
C THR A 398 0.58 0.66 -13.86
N HIS A 399 0.82 1.00 -12.60
CA HIS A 399 0.12 0.43 -11.45
C HIS A 399 -0.95 1.37 -10.85
N ASN A 400 -1.28 2.47 -11.52
CA ASN A 400 -2.32 3.39 -11.09
C ASN A 400 -3.69 2.90 -11.55
N LEU A 401 -4.45 2.24 -10.69
CA LEU A 401 -5.77 1.73 -11.05
C LEU A 401 -6.87 2.78 -10.95
N ALA A 402 -6.83 3.67 -9.98
CA ALA A 402 -7.88 4.66 -9.70
C ALA A 402 -9.31 4.04 -9.79
N SER A 403 -10.17 4.55 -10.71
CA SER A 403 -11.52 3.99 -10.90
C SER A 403 -11.55 2.59 -11.52
N HIS A 404 -10.49 2.16 -12.22
CA HIS A 404 -10.38 0.82 -12.82
C HIS A 404 -10.15 -0.29 -11.79
N GLN A 405 -9.87 0.05 -10.54
CA GLN A 405 -9.67 -0.93 -9.47
C GLN A 405 -10.86 -1.89 -9.32
N TRP A 406 -12.07 -1.45 -9.57
CA TRP A 406 -13.28 -2.27 -9.42
C TRP A 406 -13.38 -3.35 -10.48
N ASP A 407 -13.05 -3.01 -11.72
CA ASP A 407 -13.01 -3.99 -12.83
C ASP A 407 -11.83 -4.95 -12.65
N PHE A 408 -10.72 -4.45 -12.13
CA PHE A 408 -9.58 -5.28 -11.75
C PHE A 408 -9.94 -6.27 -10.62
N CYS A 409 -10.65 -5.83 -9.57
CA CYS A 409 -11.15 -6.71 -8.51
C CYS A 409 -12.06 -7.80 -9.06
N ARG A 410 -13.02 -7.45 -9.94
CA ARG A 410 -13.91 -8.40 -10.62
C ARG A 410 -13.12 -9.42 -11.45
N LYS A 411 -12.12 -8.93 -12.20
CA LYS A 411 -11.25 -9.79 -13.03
C LYS A 411 -10.50 -10.80 -12.15
N LEU A 412 -9.87 -10.35 -11.08
CA LEU A 412 -9.15 -11.22 -10.15
C LEU A 412 -10.07 -12.24 -9.48
N ALA A 413 -11.24 -11.83 -8.99
CA ALA A 413 -12.21 -12.73 -8.38
C ALA A 413 -12.69 -13.81 -9.37
N LYS A 414 -12.87 -13.48 -10.65
CA LYS A 414 -13.19 -14.44 -11.71
C LYS A 414 -12.03 -15.42 -11.96
N ILE A 415 -10.79 -14.95 -12.02
CA ILE A 415 -9.60 -15.81 -12.14
C ILE A 415 -9.50 -16.76 -10.95
N GLY A 416 -9.79 -16.28 -9.73
CA GLY A 416 -9.83 -17.08 -8.51
C GLY A 416 -11.00 -18.07 -8.43
N GLY A 417 -12.04 -17.86 -9.21
CA GLY A 417 -13.28 -18.64 -9.11
C GLY A 417 -14.17 -18.26 -7.93
N ASP A 418 -13.90 -17.10 -7.28
CA ASP A 418 -14.65 -16.60 -6.11
C ASP A 418 -15.62 -15.46 -6.47
N TYR A 419 -15.88 -15.26 -7.77
CA TYR A 419 -16.80 -14.23 -8.21
C TYR A 419 -18.24 -14.76 -8.22
N ASP A 420 -18.99 -14.31 -7.22
CA ASP A 420 -20.41 -14.61 -7.01
C ASP A 420 -21.21 -13.31 -6.76
N ASP A 421 -22.50 -13.43 -6.49
CA ASP A 421 -23.40 -12.30 -6.22
C ASP A 421 -22.95 -11.51 -4.96
N GLU A 422 -22.43 -12.18 -3.94
CA GLU A 422 -21.96 -11.54 -2.71
C GLU A 422 -20.67 -10.73 -2.97
N MET A 423 -19.76 -11.25 -3.79
CA MET A 423 -18.57 -10.52 -4.22
C MET A 423 -18.95 -9.29 -5.05
N GLU A 424 -19.92 -9.43 -5.97
CA GLU A 424 -20.38 -8.28 -6.76
C GLU A 424 -21.03 -7.22 -5.88
N LYS A 425 -21.91 -7.59 -4.94
CA LYS A 425 -22.49 -6.66 -3.96
C LYS A 425 -21.41 -5.91 -3.19
N PHE A 426 -20.42 -6.62 -2.68
CA PHE A 426 -19.31 -6.04 -1.96
C PHE A 426 -18.51 -5.03 -2.82
N ILE A 427 -18.16 -5.39 -4.06
CA ILE A 427 -17.42 -4.51 -4.98
C ILE A 427 -18.26 -3.28 -5.35
N ALA A 428 -19.54 -3.46 -5.65
CA ALA A 428 -20.44 -2.37 -6.05
C ALA A 428 -20.66 -1.37 -4.91
N THR A 429 -20.88 -1.85 -3.67
CA THR A 429 -20.99 -0.99 -2.49
C THR A 429 -19.72 -0.19 -2.24
N ASN A 430 -18.54 -0.85 -2.31
CA ASN A 430 -17.27 -0.16 -2.19
C ASN A 430 -17.11 0.94 -3.25
N LYS A 431 -17.48 0.65 -4.50
CA LYS A 431 -17.44 1.63 -5.58
C LYS A 431 -18.33 2.83 -5.28
N ALA A 432 -19.57 2.60 -4.84
CA ALA A 432 -20.53 3.65 -4.55
C ALA A 432 -20.02 4.60 -3.44
N ILE A 433 -19.51 4.07 -2.33
CA ILE A 433 -18.91 4.86 -1.23
C ILE A 433 -17.65 5.60 -1.71
N TYR A 434 -16.78 4.94 -2.49
CA TYR A 434 -15.55 5.54 -3.02
C TYR A 434 -15.85 6.72 -3.93
N ASP A 435 -16.80 6.57 -4.86
CA ASP A 435 -17.19 7.62 -5.80
C ASP A 435 -17.76 8.83 -5.04
N ARG A 436 -18.57 8.61 -4.01
CA ARG A 436 -19.13 9.66 -3.16
C ARG A 436 -18.06 10.39 -2.37
N SER A 437 -17.26 9.65 -1.61
CA SER A 437 -16.18 10.22 -0.78
C SER A 437 -15.13 10.95 -1.62
N GLY A 438 -14.85 10.44 -2.83
CA GLY A 438 -13.94 11.07 -3.80
C GLY A 438 -14.47 12.41 -4.34
N LYS A 439 -15.78 12.54 -4.59
CA LYS A 439 -16.42 13.80 -4.98
C LYS A 439 -16.28 14.85 -3.87
N GLU A 440 -16.58 14.48 -2.64
CA GLU A 440 -16.46 15.39 -1.49
C GLU A 440 -15.03 15.87 -1.28
N ARG A 441 -14.05 14.96 -1.34
CA ARG A 441 -12.63 15.30 -1.22
C ARG A 441 -12.14 16.25 -2.33
N LYS A 442 -12.56 16.03 -3.58
CA LYS A 442 -12.18 16.88 -4.71
C LYS A 442 -12.78 18.30 -4.64
N SER A 443 -13.85 18.49 -3.90
CA SER A 443 -14.45 19.81 -3.70
C SER A 443 -13.74 20.65 -2.64
N MET A 444 -12.72 20.10 -1.95
CA MET A 444 -11.98 20.80 -0.91
C MET A 444 -11.02 21.83 -1.52
N ILE A 445 -10.96 22.98 -0.86
CA ILE A 445 -10.02 24.06 -1.19
C ILE A 445 -8.69 23.77 -0.49
N PRO A 446 -7.53 23.93 -1.15
CA PRO A 446 -6.23 23.85 -0.49
C PRO A 446 -6.18 24.76 0.75
N GLY A 447 -5.70 24.26 1.88
CA GLY A 447 -5.69 25.01 3.15
C GLY A 447 -7.04 25.22 3.82
N GLY A 448 -8.15 24.81 3.19
CA GLY A 448 -9.50 24.92 3.78
C GLY A 448 -9.77 23.84 4.83
N ASP A 449 -10.93 23.99 5.50
CA ASP A 449 -11.40 23.01 6.50
C ASP A 449 -11.58 21.61 5.91
N ASP A 450 -11.32 20.61 6.73
CA ASP A 450 -11.35 19.18 6.38
C ASP A 450 -12.78 18.59 6.48
N VAL A 451 -13.77 19.34 5.99
CA VAL A 451 -15.20 19.05 6.22
C VAL A 451 -15.68 17.73 5.61
N TYR A 452 -15.01 17.20 4.57
CA TYR A 452 -15.40 15.93 3.97
C TYR A 452 -15.20 14.76 4.95
N ARG A 453 -14.22 14.86 5.87
CA ARG A 453 -13.98 13.85 6.92
C ARG A 453 -15.02 13.84 8.03
N GLU A 454 -15.97 14.77 8.00
CA GLU A 454 -17.13 14.77 8.92
C GLU A 454 -18.30 13.93 8.37
N THR A 455 -18.27 13.54 7.09
CA THR A 455 -19.31 12.68 6.51
C THR A 455 -19.19 11.27 7.11
N ARG A 456 -20.34 10.71 7.51
CA ARG A 456 -20.46 9.38 8.10
C ARG A 456 -21.28 8.48 7.20
N PHE A 457 -20.72 7.32 6.89
CA PHE A 457 -21.31 6.34 6.00
C PHE A 457 -21.83 5.13 6.80
N ARG A 458 -22.89 4.50 6.31
CA ARG A 458 -23.30 3.14 6.66
C ARG A 458 -23.40 2.33 5.38
N ARG A 459 -22.76 1.17 5.36
CA ARG A 459 -22.82 0.25 4.22
C ARG A 459 -24.21 -0.36 4.10
N ASP A 460 -24.65 -0.59 2.87
CA ASP A 460 -25.85 -1.35 2.52
C ASP A 460 -25.48 -2.29 1.36
N ASP A 461 -24.85 -3.42 1.69
CA ASP A 461 -24.33 -4.36 0.70
C ASP A 461 -25.49 -5.04 -0.06
N GLU A 462 -26.65 -5.27 0.57
CA GLU A 462 -27.80 -5.86 -0.08
C GLU A 462 -28.33 -5.02 -1.24
N ASN A 463 -28.36 -3.71 -1.07
CA ASN A 463 -28.78 -2.77 -2.10
C ASN A 463 -27.62 -2.18 -2.92
N GLN A 464 -26.39 -2.70 -2.75
CA GLN A 464 -25.16 -2.22 -3.41
C GLN A 464 -24.94 -0.72 -3.25
N SER A 465 -25.19 -0.20 -2.04
CA SER A 465 -25.40 1.21 -1.76
C SER A 465 -24.85 1.59 -0.38
N TYR A 466 -25.18 2.78 0.07
CA TYR A 466 -24.81 3.29 1.39
C TYR A 466 -25.84 4.31 1.88
N GLU A 467 -25.89 4.50 3.19
CA GLU A 467 -26.61 5.58 3.83
C GLU A 467 -25.62 6.64 4.35
N ILE A 468 -25.95 7.92 4.23
CA ILE A 468 -25.23 9.01 4.87
C ILE A 468 -25.92 9.32 6.19
N LEU A 469 -25.26 8.97 7.29
CA LEU A 469 -25.77 9.20 8.65
C LEU A 469 -25.61 10.67 9.05
N TYR A 470 -24.54 11.31 8.60
CA TYR A 470 -24.23 12.71 8.87
C TYR A 470 -23.34 13.28 7.77
N SER A 471 -23.54 14.55 7.39
CA SER A 471 -22.65 15.30 6.52
C SER A 471 -22.76 16.79 6.77
N LYS A 472 -21.63 17.48 6.95
CA LYS A 472 -21.56 18.95 7.00
C LYS A 472 -21.70 19.59 5.61
N THR A 473 -21.47 18.85 4.54
CA THR A 473 -21.55 19.34 3.17
C THR A 473 -22.98 19.55 2.66
N GLY A 474 -23.99 19.30 3.50
CA GLY A 474 -25.38 19.70 3.29
C GLY A 474 -26.19 18.85 2.32
N THR A 475 -25.65 17.78 1.77
CA THR A 475 -26.39 16.88 0.88
C THR A 475 -26.77 15.58 1.59
N LYS A 476 -27.97 15.54 2.18
CA LYS A 476 -28.62 14.26 2.47
C LYS A 476 -29.04 13.65 1.13
N SER A 477 -28.48 12.51 0.74
CA SER A 477 -29.02 11.69 -0.33
C SER A 477 -28.90 10.21 0.07
N THR A 478 -30.03 9.57 0.17
CA THR A 478 -30.17 8.14 -0.08
C THR A 478 -30.19 7.96 -1.59
N VAL A 479 -29.25 7.22 -2.15
CA VAL A 479 -29.26 6.76 -3.54
C VAL A 479 -29.48 5.27 -3.55
#